data_5db122ce038ee9ac057293d6bddec97b
#
_entry.id   5db122ce038ee9ac057293d6bddec97b
#
_cell.length_a   1.000
_cell.length_b   1.000
_cell.length_c   1.000
_cell.angle_alpha   90.00
_cell.angle_beta   90.00
_cell.angle_gamma   90.00
#
_symmetry.space_group_name_H-M   'P 1'
#
loop_
_entity.id
_entity.type
_entity.pdbx_description
1 polymer ?
#
loop_
_entity_poly.entity_id
_entity_poly.type
_entity_poly.pdbx_seq_one_letter_code
_entity_poly.pdbx_strand_id
1 'polypeptide(L)'
;MQASPNNPIRRRRFLAGTLAAGLTAATASPAMTSRHQKPKAQIAITLDLEMSRHYPRRGLTEWDYQKGNLDQPTKDYSVRAGELVKKRGGVLHYFCVGRVLEQPDVSWLQKLAELGHPIGNHTYDHVNLRATTPAMAQFRFQRSPWLVKGKTVPEILRENIRLTTIALKERAKIDVNGFRTPGGFRDALNGREDLQQLLLEQKFSWVSSKYPRHAYGKPKEQPTEDVYQSIVDAQQQAQPFRYPSGLIEIPMSPISDVGAFRSTYWKLDYFLEAITRSVRAVIARGQVFDFLAHPSCLVVEDPEMKTIQRIMDLVADAGDRAEIVGLDTIAKRVPPLKR
;
A
#
# COMPACT_ATOMS: atom_id res chain seq x y z
N MET A 1 78.53 43.00 -31.35
CA MET A 1 79.79 42.62 -30.64
C MET A 1 79.58 41.19 -30.26
N GLN A 2 80.25 40.32 -31.06
CA GLN A 2 81.47 39.57 -30.74
C GLN A 2 81.17 38.62 -29.53
N ALA A 3 81.46 37.35 -29.54
CA ALA A 3 82.04 36.42 -30.51
C ALA A 3 81.86 35.01 -29.94
N SER A 4 81.66 34.04 -30.79
CA SER A 4 82.00 32.61 -30.61
C SER A 4 83.51 32.47 -30.37
N PRO A 5 84.17 31.35 -30.08
CA PRO A 5 83.82 29.92 -30.38
C PRO A 5 84.39 28.88 -29.34
N ASN A 6 84.12 27.68 -29.41
CA ASN A 6 84.96 26.53 -29.82
C ASN A 6 84.62 25.20 -29.19
N ASN A 7 84.34 24.28 -30.06
CA ASN A 7 84.48 22.82 -29.87
C ASN A 7 85.98 22.38 -29.87
N PRO A 8 86.41 21.28 -29.27
CA PRO A 8 86.47 20.05 -30.03
C PRO A 8 86.45 18.68 -29.26
N ILE A 9 85.83 17.70 -29.94
CA ILE A 9 86.44 16.37 -30.33
C ILE A 9 86.59 15.26 -29.27
N ARG A 10 85.90 14.14 -29.56
CA ARG A 10 86.20 12.72 -29.49
C ARG A 10 86.53 12.03 -28.18
N ARG A 11 85.82 10.97 -27.89
CA ARG A 11 86.26 9.57 -28.00
C ARG A 11 85.18 8.54 -27.78
N ARG A 12 85.07 7.63 -28.76
CA ARG A 12 84.30 6.39 -28.70
C ARG A 12 84.84 5.47 -27.60
N ARG A 13 83.98 4.80 -26.87
CA ARG A 13 84.20 3.44 -26.38
C ARG A 13 82.88 2.68 -26.36
N PHE A 14 82.89 1.60 -27.14
CA PHE A 14 81.93 0.50 -27.10
C PHE A 14 82.01 -0.19 -25.74
N LEU A 15 80.93 -0.57 -25.19
CA LEU A 15 80.80 -1.79 -24.40
C LEU A 15 79.37 -2.26 -24.32
N ALA A 16 79.24 -3.55 -24.52
CA ALA A 16 78.09 -4.40 -24.69
C ALA A 16 77.05 -4.32 -23.62
N GLY A 17 75.83 -4.42 -24.00
CA GLY A 17 74.76 -5.35 -23.82
C GLY A 17 74.37 -5.76 -22.39
N THR A 18 73.13 -5.48 -22.05
CA THR A 18 72.25 -6.46 -21.39
C THR A 18 70.80 -6.00 -21.60
N LEU A 19 70.06 -6.81 -22.36
CA LEU A 19 68.60 -6.71 -22.43
C LEU A 19 68.03 -7.15 -21.08
N ALA A 20 67.43 -6.23 -20.32
CA ALA A 20 66.52 -6.54 -19.23
C ALA A 20 65.08 -6.37 -19.78
N ALA A 21 64.46 -7.50 -20.07
CA ALA A 21 63.03 -7.54 -20.37
C ALA A 21 62.24 -7.21 -19.08
N GLY A 22 61.78 -5.98 -18.99
CA GLY A 22 60.84 -5.58 -17.95
C GLY A 22 59.44 -6.13 -18.24
N LEU A 23 59.06 -7.23 -17.56
CA LEU A 23 57.65 -7.64 -17.46
C LEU A 23 56.92 -6.54 -16.67
N THR A 24 56.18 -5.71 -17.37
CA THR A 24 55.11 -4.90 -16.75
C THR A 24 53.95 -5.84 -16.44
N ALA A 25 53.90 -6.30 -15.20
CA ALA A 25 52.68 -6.95 -14.66
C ALA A 25 51.55 -5.93 -14.64
N ALA A 26 50.67 -5.99 -15.63
CA ALA A 26 49.39 -5.29 -15.59
C ALA A 26 48.57 -5.90 -14.45
N THR A 27 48.56 -5.25 -13.31
CA THR A 27 47.63 -5.56 -12.24
C THR A 27 46.21 -5.21 -12.75
N ALA A 28 45.51 -6.22 -13.29
CA ALA A 28 44.08 -6.11 -13.55
C ALA A 28 43.42 -5.92 -12.20
N SER A 29 43.03 -4.69 -11.88
CA SER A 29 42.10 -4.43 -10.78
C SER A 29 40.82 -5.23 -11.07
N PRO A 30 40.35 -6.07 -10.14
CA PRO A 30 39.08 -6.71 -10.33
C PRO A 30 38.00 -5.61 -10.45
N ALA A 31 37.36 -5.54 -11.62
CA ALA A 31 36.18 -4.72 -11.80
C ALA A 31 35.17 -5.14 -10.71
N MET A 32 35.00 -4.31 -9.69
CA MET A 32 33.91 -4.45 -8.76
C MET A 32 32.63 -4.33 -9.58
N THR A 33 32.07 -5.48 -9.97
CA THR A 33 30.69 -5.54 -10.44
C THR A 33 29.83 -4.99 -9.29
N SER A 34 29.36 -3.76 -9.44
CA SER A 34 28.38 -3.20 -8.54
C SER A 34 27.17 -4.15 -8.61
N ARG A 35 27.03 -5.01 -7.62
CA ARG A 35 25.78 -5.73 -7.42
C ARG A 35 24.71 -4.65 -7.28
N HIS A 36 23.88 -4.47 -8.30
CA HIS A 36 22.69 -3.63 -8.18
C HIS A 36 21.91 -4.17 -6.99
N GLN A 37 22.07 -3.52 -5.85
CA GLN A 37 21.34 -3.86 -4.64
C GLN A 37 19.86 -3.65 -4.96
N LYS A 38 19.07 -4.71 -4.83
CA LYS A 38 17.62 -4.62 -5.05
C LYS A 38 17.05 -3.52 -4.17
N PRO A 39 16.05 -2.77 -4.63
CA PRO A 39 15.40 -1.77 -3.80
C PRO A 39 14.87 -2.42 -2.51
N LYS A 40 14.88 -1.67 -1.42
CA LYS A 40 14.27 -2.08 -0.15
C LYS A 40 12.78 -2.33 -0.35
N ALA A 41 12.28 -3.48 0.11
CA ALA A 41 10.85 -3.78 0.05
C ALA A 41 10.08 -2.86 1.00
N GLN A 42 8.94 -2.33 0.55
CA GLN A 42 8.06 -1.49 1.35
C GLN A 42 6.75 -2.22 1.64
N ILE A 43 6.51 -2.44 2.91
CA ILE A 43 5.33 -3.16 3.40
C ILE A 43 4.41 -2.17 4.09
N ALA A 44 3.21 -2.01 3.59
CA ALA A 44 2.15 -1.28 4.27
C ALA A 44 1.21 -2.26 4.98
N ILE A 45 0.79 -1.90 6.19
CA ILE A 45 -0.31 -2.53 6.91
C ILE A 45 -1.44 -1.52 6.90
N THR A 46 -2.56 -1.85 6.27
CA THR A 46 -3.68 -0.92 6.11
C THR A 46 -4.98 -1.51 6.63
N LEU A 47 -5.73 -0.68 7.35
CA LEU A 47 -7.01 -1.07 7.93
C LEU A 47 -8.10 -0.09 7.51
N ASP A 48 -9.17 -0.63 6.90
CA ASP A 48 -10.36 0.14 6.57
C ASP A 48 -11.29 0.20 7.78
N LEU A 49 -11.48 1.42 8.32
CA LEU A 49 -12.27 1.69 9.51
C LEU A 49 -13.74 1.74 9.14
N GLU A 50 -14.33 0.56 9.07
CA GLU A 50 -15.73 0.33 8.76
C GLU A 50 -16.24 -0.99 9.33
N MET A 51 -17.55 -1.11 9.46
CA MET A 51 -18.15 -2.41 9.70
C MET A 51 -18.15 -3.20 8.40
N SER A 52 -17.47 -4.33 8.41
CA SER A 52 -17.34 -5.20 7.26
C SER A 52 -18.58 -6.09 7.10
N ARG A 53 -18.91 -6.43 5.85
CA ARG A 53 -20.01 -7.36 5.57
C ARG A 53 -19.81 -8.69 6.31
N HIS A 54 -20.87 -9.19 6.94
CA HIS A 54 -20.91 -10.40 7.77
C HIS A 54 -20.21 -10.30 9.14
N TYR A 55 -19.76 -9.11 9.56
CA TYR A 55 -19.13 -8.93 10.87
C TYR A 55 -19.81 -7.84 11.69
N PRO A 56 -19.78 -7.97 13.02
CA PRO A 56 -19.15 -9.03 13.81
C PRO A 56 -19.93 -10.35 13.80
N ARG A 57 -21.07 -10.42 13.16
CA ARG A 57 -21.97 -11.59 13.16
C ARG A 57 -22.46 -11.92 11.75
N ARG A 58 -22.25 -13.16 11.32
CA ARG A 58 -22.78 -13.66 10.05
C ARG A 58 -24.30 -13.58 9.98
N GLY A 59 -24.83 -13.33 8.79
CA GLY A 59 -26.28 -13.18 8.57
C GLY A 59 -26.80 -11.77 8.82
N LEU A 60 -25.94 -10.81 9.18
CA LEU A 60 -26.31 -9.41 9.27
C LEU A 60 -26.62 -8.88 7.86
N THR A 61 -27.88 -8.57 7.58
CA THR A 61 -28.34 -8.11 6.26
C THR A 61 -28.24 -6.60 6.07
N GLU A 62 -28.25 -5.85 7.15
CA GLU A 62 -28.26 -4.38 7.17
C GLU A 62 -26.86 -3.77 7.33
N TRP A 63 -25.82 -4.52 6.98
CA TRP A 63 -24.44 -4.14 7.18
C TRP A 63 -24.07 -2.80 6.53
N ASP A 64 -24.68 -2.43 5.41
CA ASP A 64 -24.43 -1.15 4.74
C ASP A 64 -24.90 0.06 5.55
N TYR A 65 -25.99 -0.10 6.34
CA TYR A 65 -26.42 0.92 7.27
C TYR A 65 -25.49 1.05 8.47
N GLN A 66 -24.78 -0.01 8.80
CA GLN A 66 -23.86 -0.07 9.94
C GLN A 66 -22.42 0.34 9.58
N LYS A 67 -22.14 0.66 8.33
CA LYS A 67 -20.78 0.94 7.85
C LYS A 67 -19.97 1.88 8.75
N GLY A 68 -20.52 3.01 9.12
CA GLY A 68 -19.87 3.98 10.00
C GLY A 68 -20.15 3.77 11.50
N ASN A 69 -20.97 2.80 11.88
CA ASN A 69 -21.32 2.56 13.28
C ASN A 69 -20.42 1.47 13.89
N LEU A 70 -19.14 1.79 14.03
CA LEU A 70 -18.17 0.86 14.60
C LEU A 70 -18.52 0.55 16.05
N ASP A 71 -18.59 -0.75 16.36
CA ASP A 71 -18.74 -1.21 17.73
C ASP A 71 -17.45 -1.04 18.55
N GLN A 72 -17.56 -1.11 19.85
CA GLN A 72 -16.42 -0.90 20.75
C GLN A 72 -15.28 -1.91 20.52
N PRO A 73 -15.54 -3.24 20.34
CA PRO A 73 -14.49 -4.20 20.03
C PRO A 73 -13.68 -3.86 18.77
N THR A 74 -14.36 -3.36 17.71
CA THR A 74 -13.70 -2.91 16.47
C THR A 74 -12.79 -1.70 16.70
N LYS A 75 -13.25 -0.72 17.48
CA LYS A 75 -12.43 0.46 17.86
C LYS A 75 -11.22 0.05 18.69
N ASP A 76 -11.44 -0.77 19.72
CA ASP A 76 -10.37 -1.25 20.60
C ASP A 76 -9.33 -2.06 19.83
N TYR A 77 -9.76 -2.90 18.89
CA TYR A 77 -8.86 -3.63 18.00
C TYR A 77 -8.02 -2.66 17.18
N SER A 78 -8.63 -1.64 16.59
CA SER A 78 -7.93 -0.65 15.77
C SER A 78 -6.85 0.08 16.58
N VAL A 79 -7.17 0.50 17.81
CA VAL A 79 -6.21 1.18 18.69
C VAL A 79 -5.07 0.24 19.09
N ARG A 80 -5.38 -0.98 19.54
CA ARG A 80 -4.35 -1.98 19.91
C ARG A 80 -3.43 -2.33 18.74
N ALA A 81 -3.98 -2.44 17.52
CA ALA A 81 -3.18 -2.69 16.32
C ALA A 81 -2.20 -1.53 16.05
N GLY A 82 -2.67 -0.28 16.16
CA GLY A 82 -1.81 0.89 16.05
C GLY A 82 -0.70 0.90 17.10
N GLU A 83 -1.04 0.70 18.37
CA GLU A 83 -0.07 0.64 19.46
C GLU A 83 0.98 -0.47 19.26
N LEU A 84 0.54 -1.67 18.83
CA LEU A 84 1.42 -2.79 18.52
C LEU A 84 2.42 -2.44 17.42
N VAL A 85 1.94 -1.89 16.29
CA VAL A 85 2.78 -1.54 15.14
C VAL A 85 3.74 -0.41 15.52
N LYS A 86 3.27 0.61 16.25
CA LYS A 86 4.10 1.72 16.73
C LYS A 86 5.19 1.26 17.67
N LYS A 87 4.88 0.41 18.65
CA LYS A 87 5.84 -0.15 19.60
C LYS A 87 7.00 -0.88 18.91
N ARG A 88 6.75 -1.44 17.74
CA ARG A 88 7.75 -2.14 16.91
C ARG A 88 8.39 -1.25 15.83
N GLY A 89 8.22 0.08 15.93
CA GLY A 89 8.83 1.06 15.03
C GLY A 89 8.18 1.20 13.66
N GLY A 90 7.02 0.59 13.44
CA GLY A 90 6.28 0.66 12.18
C GLY A 90 5.20 1.75 12.15
N VAL A 91 4.54 1.86 11.00
CA VAL A 91 3.39 2.73 10.75
C VAL A 91 2.26 1.90 10.18
N LEU A 92 1.06 2.09 10.72
CA LEU A 92 -0.18 1.51 10.21
C LEU A 92 -0.98 2.62 9.52
N HIS A 93 -1.49 2.39 8.31
CA HIS A 93 -2.28 3.38 7.58
C HIS A 93 -3.77 3.00 7.67
N TYR A 94 -4.62 3.92 8.12
CA TYR A 94 -6.06 3.71 8.24
C TYR A 94 -6.81 4.41 7.11
N PHE A 95 -7.96 3.86 6.72
CA PHE A 95 -8.91 4.54 5.83
C PHE A 95 -10.26 4.61 6.50
N CYS A 96 -10.75 5.82 6.73
CA CYS A 96 -11.95 6.05 7.53
C CYS A 96 -13.17 6.36 6.67
N VAL A 97 -14.24 5.59 6.84
CA VAL A 97 -15.56 5.94 6.33
C VAL A 97 -16.06 7.17 7.09
N GLY A 98 -16.52 8.21 6.38
CA GLY A 98 -16.90 9.48 6.99
C GLY A 98 -17.99 9.37 8.05
N ARG A 99 -18.93 8.44 7.91
CA ARG A 99 -19.98 8.17 8.90
C ARG A 99 -19.47 7.71 10.26
N VAL A 100 -18.25 7.21 10.36
CA VAL A 100 -17.59 6.95 11.67
C VAL A 100 -17.55 8.21 12.52
N LEU A 101 -17.43 9.36 11.86
CA LEU A 101 -17.35 10.67 12.52
C LEU A 101 -18.73 11.22 13.00
N GLU A 102 -19.82 10.51 12.70
CA GLU A 102 -21.15 10.79 13.30
C GLU A 102 -21.23 10.28 14.75
N GLN A 103 -20.34 9.38 15.15
CA GLN A 103 -20.34 8.83 16.51
C GLN A 103 -20.00 9.93 17.55
N PRO A 104 -20.60 9.85 18.74
CA PRO A 104 -20.37 10.85 19.80
C PRO A 104 -18.90 11.01 20.17
N ASP A 105 -18.18 9.89 20.32
CA ASP A 105 -16.76 9.86 20.67
C ASP A 105 -15.91 9.37 19.49
N VAL A 106 -14.96 10.21 19.08
CA VAL A 106 -13.95 9.95 18.03
C VAL A 106 -12.52 10.14 18.57
N SER A 107 -12.34 10.22 19.88
CA SER A 107 -11.01 10.41 20.53
C SER A 107 -10.03 9.30 20.19
N TRP A 108 -10.52 8.08 19.98
CA TRP A 108 -9.71 6.95 19.55
C TRP A 108 -9.05 7.16 18.17
N LEU A 109 -9.70 7.89 17.23
CA LEU A 109 -9.08 8.30 15.97
C LEU A 109 -7.97 9.34 16.19
N GLN A 110 -8.21 10.30 17.08
CA GLN A 110 -7.18 11.29 17.46
C GLN A 110 -5.95 10.61 18.03
N LYS A 111 -6.16 9.64 18.94
CA LYS A 111 -5.08 8.82 19.51
C LYS A 111 -4.25 8.11 18.43
N LEU A 112 -4.89 7.55 17.40
CA LEU A 112 -4.18 6.92 16.29
C LEU A 112 -3.33 7.92 15.50
N ALA A 113 -3.85 9.10 15.24
CA ALA A 113 -3.12 10.18 14.56
C ALA A 113 -1.94 10.69 15.40
N GLU A 114 -2.11 10.86 16.72
CA GLU A 114 -1.07 11.25 17.67
C GLU A 114 0.06 10.21 17.75
N LEU A 115 -0.25 8.93 17.60
CA LEU A 115 0.75 7.86 17.47
C LEU A 115 1.53 7.94 16.14
N GLY A 116 1.15 8.84 15.23
CA GLY A 116 1.78 9.04 13.93
C GLY A 116 1.28 8.09 12.83
N HIS A 117 0.09 7.53 12.99
CA HIS A 117 -0.57 6.72 11.97
C HIS A 117 -1.36 7.62 11.03
N PRO A 118 -1.08 7.62 9.72
CA PRO A 118 -1.88 8.38 8.76
C PRO A 118 -3.30 7.82 8.64
N ILE A 119 -4.26 8.72 8.46
CA ILE A 119 -5.68 8.37 8.25
C ILE A 119 -6.13 8.95 6.93
N GLY A 120 -6.53 8.11 6.01
CA GLY A 120 -7.03 8.44 4.67
C GLY A 120 -8.56 8.47 4.59
N ASN A 121 -9.03 8.96 3.47
CA ASN A 121 -10.44 9.08 3.12
C ASN A 121 -10.97 7.81 2.47
N HIS A 122 -12.12 7.32 2.96
CA HIS A 122 -12.83 6.15 2.41
C HIS A 122 -14.28 6.47 2.01
N THR A 123 -14.53 7.70 1.55
CA THR A 123 -15.84 8.29 1.28
C THR A 123 -16.77 8.36 2.50
N TYR A 124 -17.81 9.19 2.45
CA TYR A 124 -18.67 9.39 3.61
C TYR A 124 -19.61 8.20 3.87
N ASP A 125 -20.33 7.79 2.83
CA ASP A 125 -21.30 6.68 2.90
C ASP A 125 -20.74 5.36 2.34
N HIS A 126 -19.43 5.22 2.13
CA HIS A 126 -18.84 4.05 1.46
C HIS A 126 -19.42 3.85 0.05
N VAL A 127 -19.40 4.90 -0.79
CA VAL A 127 -20.02 4.90 -2.11
C VAL A 127 -19.19 4.15 -3.15
N ASN A 128 -19.87 3.41 -4.04
CA ASN A 128 -19.25 2.79 -5.21
C ASN A 128 -18.88 3.87 -6.25
N LEU A 129 -17.57 4.08 -6.45
CA LEU A 129 -17.09 5.07 -7.42
C LEU A 129 -17.44 4.73 -8.88
N ARG A 130 -17.72 3.47 -9.18
CA ARG A 130 -18.12 3.02 -10.52
C ARG A 130 -19.63 2.98 -10.75
N ALA A 131 -20.41 3.55 -9.85
CA ALA A 131 -21.86 3.66 -10.03
C ALA A 131 -22.20 4.43 -11.30
N THR A 132 -23.24 4.00 -12.00
CA THR A 132 -23.78 4.68 -13.18
C THR A 132 -25.10 5.39 -12.88
N THR A 133 -25.70 5.08 -11.74
CA THR A 133 -26.92 5.76 -11.24
C THR A 133 -26.76 6.09 -9.75
N PRO A 134 -27.45 7.11 -9.24
CA PRO A 134 -27.45 7.43 -7.80
C PRO A 134 -27.75 6.25 -6.91
N ALA A 135 -28.73 5.42 -7.27
CA ALA A 135 -29.10 4.21 -6.52
C ALA A 135 -27.99 3.17 -6.45
N MET A 136 -27.15 3.07 -7.49
CA MET A 136 -26.01 2.14 -7.52
C MET A 136 -24.82 2.65 -6.70
N ALA A 137 -24.80 3.93 -6.34
CA ALA A 137 -23.69 4.49 -5.60
C ALA A 137 -23.62 3.90 -4.17
N GLN A 138 -24.77 3.66 -3.54
CA GLN A 138 -24.83 3.10 -2.21
C GLN A 138 -26.21 2.49 -1.93
N PHE A 139 -26.27 1.36 -1.26
CA PHE A 139 -27.48 0.65 -0.88
C PHE A 139 -28.49 1.53 -0.11
N ARG A 140 -27.98 2.39 0.77
CA ARG A 140 -28.77 3.38 1.49
C ARG A 140 -29.55 4.30 0.55
N PHE A 141 -28.99 4.65 -0.60
CA PHE A 141 -29.65 5.53 -1.58
C PHE A 141 -30.77 4.84 -2.35
N GLN A 142 -30.71 3.50 -2.48
CA GLN A 142 -31.84 2.74 -3.01
C GLN A 142 -33.06 2.82 -2.09
N ARG A 143 -32.83 2.69 -0.77
CA ARG A 143 -33.91 2.71 0.24
C ARG A 143 -34.33 4.11 0.63
N SER A 144 -33.47 5.09 0.48
CA SER A 144 -33.68 6.48 0.87
C SER A 144 -33.30 7.43 -0.28
N PRO A 145 -33.99 7.37 -1.44
CA PRO A 145 -33.61 8.11 -2.64
C PRO A 145 -33.66 9.63 -2.45
N TRP A 146 -34.40 10.13 -1.49
CA TRP A 146 -34.44 11.57 -1.17
C TRP A 146 -33.10 12.14 -0.71
N LEU A 147 -32.18 11.32 -0.17
CA LEU A 147 -30.84 11.73 0.24
C LEU A 147 -29.97 12.23 -0.93
N VAL A 148 -30.28 11.77 -2.13
CA VAL A 148 -29.53 12.10 -3.36
C VAL A 148 -30.45 12.66 -4.45
N LYS A 149 -31.66 13.10 -4.09
CA LYS A 149 -32.65 13.65 -5.04
C LYS A 149 -32.06 14.85 -5.77
N GLY A 150 -32.14 14.81 -7.10
CA GLY A 150 -31.65 15.88 -7.97
C GLY A 150 -30.14 15.91 -8.19
N LYS A 151 -29.38 14.97 -7.59
CA LYS A 151 -27.92 14.89 -7.75
C LYS A 151 -27.55 13.88 -8.83
N THR A 152 -26.53 14.22 -9.60
CA THR A 152 -25.84 13.30 -10.50
C THR A 152 -24.84 12.43 -9.74
N VAL A 153 -24.39 11.33 -10.33
CA VAL A 153 -23.36 10.47 -9.72
C VAL A 153 -22.05 11.23 -9.43
N PRO A 154 -21.47 12.03 -10.34
CA PRO A 154 -20.29 12.82 -10.05
C PRO A 154 -20.45 13.78 -8.86
N GLU A 155 -21.63 14.40 -8.70
CA GLU A 155 -21.93 15.28 -7.57
C GLU A 155 -21.96 14.49 -6.25
N ILE A 156 -22.61 13.31 -6.25
CA ILE A 156 -22.67 12.41 -5.09
C ILE A 156 -21.25 11.99 -4.67
N LEU A 157 -20.41 11.58 -5.63
CA LEU A 157 -19.05 11.15 -5.35
C LEU A 157 -18.20 12.30 -4.80
N ARG A 158 -18.26 13.47 -5.44
CA ARG A 158 -17.54 14.68 -5.01
C ARG A 158 -17.93 15.08 -3.59
N GLU A 159 -19.21 15.10 -3.29
CA GLU A 159 -19.74 15.43 -1.96
C GLU A 159 -19.29 14.43 -0.91
N ASN A 160 -19.39 13.13 -1.18
CA ASN A 160 -18.98 12.07 -0.26
C ASN A 160 -17.49 12.15 0.10
N ILE A 161 -16.63 12.42 -0.87
CA ILE A 161 -15.20 12.57 -0.64
C ILE A 161 -14.94 13.86 0.18
N ARG A 162 -15.54 14.98 -0.22
CA ARG A 162 -15.37 16.28 0.45
C ARG A 162 -15.86 16.23 1.90
N LEU A 163 -17.04 15.66 2.15
CA LEU A 163 -17.62 15.57 3.49
C LEU A 163 -16.73 14.75 4.44
N THR A 164 -16.15 13.64 3.98
CA THR A 164 -15.21 12.86 4.79
C THR A 164 -13.98 13.66 5.16
N THR A 165 -13.41 14.40 4.21
CA THR A 165 -12.24 15.25 4.47
C THR A 165 -12.55 16.33 5.51
N ILE A 166 -13.71 17.00 5.38
CA ILE A 166 -14.15 18.01 6.34
C ILE A 166 -14.41 17.38 7.71
N ALA A 167 -15.12 16.26 7.76
CA ALA A 167 -15.47 15.61 9.02
C ALA A 167 -14.23 15.13 9.79
N LEU A 168 -13.23 14.56 9.11
CA LEU A 168 -11.93 14.21 9.72
C LEU A 168 -11.25 15.44 10.33
N LYS A 169 -11.23 16.56 9.60
CA LYS A 169 -10.62 17.80 10.08
C LYS A 169 -11.37 18.40 11.27
N GLU A 170 -12.69 18.54 11.13
CA GLU A 170 -13.50 19.26 12.15
C GLU A 170 -13.72 18.43 13.42
N ARG A 171 -14.03 17.12 13.27
CA ARG A 171 -14.37 16.26 14.39
C ARG A 171 -13.15 15.63 15.06
N ALA A 172 -12.17 15.21 14.29
CA ALA A 172 -11.00 14.50 14.80
C ALA A 172 -9.70 15.29 14.74
N LYS A 173 -9.69 16.50 14.16
CA LYS A 173 -8.50 17.33 13.95
C LYS A 173 -7.41 16.65 13.10
N ILE A 174 -7.83 15.79 12.19
CA ILE A 174 -6.97 14.99 11.32
C ILE A 174 -6.94 15.59 9.93
N ASP A 175 -5.75 15.86 9.42
CA ASP A 175 -5.52 16.16 8.01
C ASP A 175 -5.48 14.85 7.23
N VAL A 176 -6.38 14.71 6.25
CA VAL A 176 -6.56 13.47 5.49
C VAL A 176 -5.29 13.12 4.71
N ASN A 177 -4.88 11.86 4.78
CA ASN A 177 -3.70 11.34 4.07
C ASN A 177 -4.10 10.25 3.07
N GLY A 178 -4.32 10.65 1.83
CA GLY A 178 -4.63 9.76 0.73
C GLY A 178 -6.08 9.30 0.66
N PHE A 179 -6.34 8.47 -0.35
CA PHE A 179 -7.68 8.00 -0.66
C PHE A 179 -7.68 6.51 -1.01
N ARG A 180 -8.63 5.77 -0.43
CA ARG A 180 -8.94 4.39 -0.83
C ARG A 180 -10.37 4.31 -1.33
N THR A 181 -10.57 3.63 -2.46
CA THR A 181 -11.92 3.41 -2.98
C THR A 181 -12.68 2.41 -2.13
N PRO A 182 -13.96 2.65 -1.80
CA PRO A 182 -14.85 1.62 -1.33
C PRO A 182 -14.92 0.46 -2.32
N GLY A 183 -14.44 -0.71 -1.89
CA GLY A 183 -14.19 -1.85 -2.77
C GLY A 183 -12.97 -1.67 -3.68
N GLY A 184 -12.44 -2.79 -4.12
CA GLY A 184 -11.30 -2.83 -5.04
C GLY A 184 -11.72 -3.15 -6.47
N PHE A 185 -10.96 -2.65 -7.44
CA PHE A 185 -11.21 -2.86 -8.86
C PHE A 185 -10.07 -3.66 -9.51
N ARG A 186 -10.40 -4.64 -10.33
CA ARG A 186 -9.40 -5.43 -11.06
C ARG A 186 -8.41 -4.55 -11.83
N ASP A 187 -8.96 -3.59 -12.56
CA ASP A 187 -8.22 -2.75 -13.52
C ASP A 187 -7.95 -1.34 -12.96
N ALA A 188 -8.00 -1.20 -11.62
CA ALA A 188 -7.82 0.09 -10.96
C ALA A 188 -8.81 1.16 -11.49
N LEU A 189 -8.34 2.38 -11.73
CA LEU A 189 -9.12 3.45 -12.39
C LEU A 189 -8.76 3.64 -13.87
N ASN A 190 -8.22 2.61 -14.54
CA ASN A 190 -7.97 2.68 -15.98
C ASN A 190 -9.27 2.87 -16.75
N GLY A 191 -9.27 3.77 -17.74
CA GLY A 191 -10.47 4.15 -18.50
C GLY A 191 -11.51 4.94 -17.69
N ARG A 192 -11.11 5.49 -16.53
CA ARG A 192 -11.94 6.35 -15.69
C ARG A 192 -11.18 7.64 -15.34
N GLU A 193 -10.79 8.35 -16.41
CA GLU A 193 -10.11 9.64 -16.31
C GLU A 193 -10.95 10.67 -15.55
N ASP A 194 -12.27 10.56 -15.62
CA ASP A 194 -13.24 11.34 -14.85
C ASP A 194 -13.04 11.18 -13.33
N LEU A 195 -12.85 9.95 -12.85
CA LEU A 195 -12.59 9.68 -11.45
C LEU A 195 -11.17 10.09 -11.02
N GLN A 196 -10.18 9.87 -11.88
CA GLN A 196 -8.82 10.32 -11.63
C GLN A 196 -8.78 11.85 -11.46
N GLN A 197 -9.45 12.58 -12.37
CA GLN A 197 -9.53 14.03 -12.31
C GLN A 197 -10.30 14.50 -11.07
N LEU A 198 -11.42 13.87 -10.74
CA LEU A 198 -12.19 14.16 -9.52
C LEU A 198 -11.33 14.06 -8.26
N LEU A 199 -10.50 13.02 -8.15
CA LEU A 199 -9.60 12.84 -7.01
C LEU A 199 -8.51 13.93 -6.97
N LEU A 200 -7.91 14.28 -8.10
CA LEU A 200 -6.92 15.35 -8.20
C LEU A 200 -7.51 16.71 -7.82
N GLU A 201 -8.74 17.02 -8.23
CA GLU A 201 -9.49 18.22 -7.84
C GLU A 201 -9.74 18.27 -6.33
N GLN A 202 -9.96 17.12 -5.69
CA GLN A 202 -10.08 16.96 -4.25
C GLN A 202 -8.72 16.94 -3.51
N LYS A 203 -7.62 17.23 -4.25
CA LYS A 203 -6.23 17.32 -3.74
C LYS A 203 -5.61 15.99 -3.31
N PHE A 204 -6.13 14.86 -3.80
CA PHE A 204 -5.46 13.57 -3.63
C PHE A 204 -4.42 13.37 -4.72
N SER A 205 -3.18 13.11 -4.35
CA SER A 205 -2.09 12.79 -5.29
C SER A 205 -1.94 11.29 -5.54
N TRP A 206 -2.59 10.46 -4.73
CA TRP A 206 -2.58 9.02 -4.85
C TRP A 206 -3.90 8.39 -4.38
N VAL A 207 -4.14 7.19 -4.90
CA VAL A 207 -5.30 6.35 -4.58
C VAL A 207 -4.88 4.90 -4.41
N SER A 208 -5.58 4.16 -3.56
CA SER A 208 -5.51 2.71 -3.47
C SER A 208 -6.84 2.14 -3.96
N SER A 209 -6.85 1.60 -5.19
CA SER A 209 -8.08 1.14 -5.85
C SER A 209 -7.96 -0.22 -6.51
N LYS A 210 -6.76 -0.63 -6.93
CA LYS A 210 -6.54 -1.89 -7.62
C LYS A 210 -6.50 -3.06 -6.66
N TYR A 211 -7.28 -4.09 -6.99
CA TYR A 211 -7.29 -5.36 -6.26
C TYR A 211 -7.09 -6.51 -7.25
N PRO A 212 -5.85 -6.99 -7.39
CA PRO A 212 -5.53 -8.04 -8.36
C PRO A 212 -6.27 -9.34 -8.06
N ARG A 213 -6.69 -10.03 -9.10
CA ARG A 213 -7.38 -11.32 -8.97
C ARG A 213 -6.39 -12.46 -8.83
N HIS A 214 -6.78 -13.46 -8.05
CA HIS A 214 -6.09 -14.73 -7.88
C HIS A 214 -7.11 -15.88 -7.83
N ALA A 215 -6.65 -17.12 -7.83
CA ALA A 215 -7.51 -18.27 -7.58
C ALA A 215 -7.87 -18.35 -6.10
N TYR A 216 -9.14 -18.67 -5.78
CA TYR A 216 -9.61 -18.74 -4.40
C TYR A 216 -9.69 -20.18 -3.84
N GLY A 217 -9.74 -21.18 -4.70
CA GLY A 217 -10.03 -22.56 -4.29
C GLY A 217 -11.50 -22.76 -3.91
N LYS A 218 -11.80 -23.87 -3.23
CA LYS A 218 -13.16 -24.15 -2.76
C LYS A 218 -13.39 -23.55 -1.36
N PRO A 219 -14.60 -23.00 -1.11
CA PRO A 219 -14.93 -22.48 0.21
C PRO A 219 -14.83 -23.56 1.31
N LYS A 220 -14.30 -23.16 2.48
CA LYS A 220 -14.11 -24.00 3.69
C LYS A 220 -13.06 -25.10 3.55
N GLU A 221 -12.44 -25.27 2.38
CA GLU A 221 -11.33 -26.20 2.18
C GLU A 221 -9.97 -25.49 2.35
N GLN A 222 -8.95 -26.29 2.68
CA GLN A 222 -7.58 -25.79 2.68
C GLN A 222 -7.18 -25.42 1.25
N PRO A 223 -6.60 -24.21 1.04
CA PRO A 223 -6.08 -23.84 -0.28
C PRO A 223 -5.03 -24.82 -0.77
N THR A 224 -5.10 -25.16 -2.05
CA THR A 224 -4.06 -25.97 -2.71
C THR A 224 -2.80 -25.16 -2.92
N GLU A 225 -1.70 -25.82 -3.24
CA GLU A 225 -0.44 -25.17 -3.61
C GLU A 225 -0.62 -24.18 -4.77
N ASP A 226 -1.41 -24.55 -5.78
CA ASP A 226 -1.71 -23.68 -6.93
C ASP A 226 -2.45 -22.40 -6.53
N VAL A 227 -3.34 -22.47 -5.53
CA VAL A 227 -4.03 -21.29 -5.01
C VAL A 227 -3.04 -20.35 -4.32
N TYR A 228 -2.17 -20.86 -3.45
CA TYR A 228 -1.13 -20.07 -2.81
C TYR A 228 -0.18 -19.44 -3.84
N GLN A 229 0.26 -20.22 -4.83
CA GLN A 229 1.13 -19.74 -5.89
C GLN A 229 0.44 -18.64 -6.72
N SER A 230 -0.85 -18.80 -7.04
CA SER A 230 -1.61 -17.78 -7.78
C SER A 230 -1.68 -16.44 -7.05
N ILE A 231 -1.74 -16.45 -5.70
CA ILE A 231 -1.69 -15.24 -4.87
C ILE A 231 -0.33 -14.55 -4.99
N VAL A 232 0.75 -15.32 -4.88
CA VAL A 232 2.13 -14.82 -5.01
C VAL A 232 2.39 -14.26 -6.40
N ASP A 233 1.86 -14.89 -7.45
CA ASP A 233 2.01 -14.42 -8.83
C ASP A 233 1.20 -13.14 -9.09
N ALA A 234 -0.03 -13.08 -8.58
CA ALA A 234 -0.87 -11.89 -8.67
C ALA A 234 -0.26 -10.67 -7.95
N GLN A 235 0.59 -10.90 -6.92
CA GLN A 235 1.30 -9.83 -6.21
C GLN A 235 2.22 -9.01 -7.14
N GLN A 236 2.70 -9.57 -8.23
CA GLN A 236 3.47 -8.83 -9.24
C GLN A 236 2.65 -7.72 -9.92
N GLN A 237 1.32 -7.87 -9.97
CA GLN A 237 0.40 -6.88 -10.51
C GLN A 237 0.00 -5.82 -9.45
N ALA A 238 0.36 -6.04 -8.19
CA ALA A 238 0.09 -5.15 -7.05
C ALA A 238 1.28 -4.19 -6.81
N GLN A 239 1.89 -3.66 -7.88
CA GLN A 239 2.97 -2.70 -7.75
C GLN A 239 2.47 -1.29 -8.07
N PRO A 240 2.94 -0.25 -7.34
CA PRO A 240 2.53 1.12 -7.56
C PRO A 240 2.90 1.61 -8.96
N PHE A 241 2.02 2.42 -9.54
CA PHE A 241 2.25 3.07 -10.82
C PHE A 241 1.56 4.44 -10.89
N ARG A 242 1.87 5.20 -11.91
CA ARG A 242 1.27 6.52 -12.15
C ARG A 242 0.38 6.47 -13.39
N TYR A 243 -0.82 7.01 -13.26
CA TYR A 243 -1.72 7.24 -14.40
C TYR A 243 -1.20 8.40 -15.28
N PRO A 244 -1.60 8.47 -16.57
CA PRO A 244 -1.29 9.61 -17.43
C PRO A 244 -1.78 10.95 -16.87
N SER A 245 -2.85 10.96 -16.08
CA SER A 245 -3.36 12.13 -15.36
C SER A 245 -2.42 12.69 -14.29
N GLY A 246 -1.39 11.92 -13.89
CA GLY A 246 -0.49 12.24 -12.79
C GLY A 246 -0.88 11.63 -11.45
N LEU A 247 -2.10 11.15 -11.28
CA LEU A 247 -2.53 10.42 -10.08
C LEU A 247 -1.71 9.13 -9.92
N ILE A 248 -1.34 8.78 -8.68
CA ILE A 248 -0.61 7.55 -8.38
C ILE A 248 -1.59 6.48 -7.93
N GLU A 249 -1.44 5.27 -8.43
CA GLU A 249 -2.12 4.08 -7.92
C GLU A 249 -1.19 3.30 -7.00
N ILE A 250 -1.70 2.91 -5.83
CA ILE A 250 -1.03 1.97 -4.92
C ILE A 250 -1.96 0.78 -4.73
N PRO A 251 -1.74 -0.31 -5.47
CA PRO A 251 -2.60 -1.48 -5.42
C PRO A 251 -2.57 -2.17 -4.06
N MET A 252 -3.72 -2.68 -3.64
CA MET A 252 -3.85 -3.60 -2.51
C MET A 252 -3.24 -4.96 -2.85
N SER A 253 -2.80 -5.69 -1.84
CA SER A 253 -2.39 -7.09 -1.99
C SER A 253 -3.54 -7.94 -2.56
N PRO A 254 -3.26 -8.96 -3.39
CA PRO A 254 -4.28 -9.84 -3.96
C PRO A 254 -5.13 -10.54 -2.92
N ILE A 255 -4.55 -10.87 -1.75
CA ILE A 255 -5.27 -11.50 -0.65
C ILE A 255 -5.49 -10.55 0.52
N SER A 256 -6.71 -10.54 1.04
CA SER A 256 -7.12 -9.80 2.23
C SER A 256 -8.11 -10.65 3.03
N ASP A 257 -8.54 -10.12 4.18
CA ASP A 257 -9.60 -10.71 5.00
C ASP A 257 -10.90 -10.92 4.22
N VAL A 258 -11.19 -10.08 3.21
CA VAL A 258 -12.35 -10.21 2.32
C VAL A 258 -12.31 -11.53 1.55
N GLY A 259 -11.19 -11.82 0.92
CA GLY A 259 -11.00 -13.07 0.19
C GLY A 259 -10.97 -14.27 1.11
N ALA A 260 -10.15 -14.20 2.16
CA ALA A 260 -9.91 -15.29 3.08
C ALA A 260 -11.15 -15.66 3.92
N PHE A 261 -11.68 -14.73 4.71
CA PHE A 261 -12.71 -15.05 5.69
C PHE A 261 -14.13 -14.84 5.18
N ARG A 262 -14.38 -13.75 4.45
CA ARG A 262 -15.74 -13.42 3.99
C ARG A 262 -16.21 -14.25 2.81
N SER A 263 -15.30 -14.55 1.87
CA SER A 263 -15.65 -15.23 0.63
C SER A 263 -15.39 -16.75 0.67
N THR A 264 -14.22 -17.14 1.15
CA THR A 264 -13.79 -18.55 1.13
C THR A 264 -13.84 -19.24 2.47
N TYR A 265 -14.12 -18.54 3.56
CA TYR A 265 -14.24 -19.11 4.91
C TYR A 265 -12.99 -19.88 5.36
N TRP A 266 -11.82 -19.34 5.04
CA TRP A 266 -10.55 -19.92 5.43
C TRP A 266 -10.37 -19.89 6.95
N LYS A 267 -9.60 -20.84 7.46
CA LYS A 267 -9.04 -20.78 8.81
C LYS A 267 -7.91 -19.75 8.85
N LEU A 268 -7.65 -19.21 10.01
CA LEU A 268 -6.58 -18.22 10.22
C LEU A 268 -5.22 -18.74 9.73
N ASP A 269 -4.89 -20.02 9.98
CA ASP A 269 -3.60 -20.59 9.55
C ASP A 269 -3.42 -20.58 8.04
N TYR A 270 -4.48 -20.78 7.26
CA TYR A 270 -4.40 -20.69 5.80
C TYR A 270 -4.13 -19.26 5.33
N PHE A 271 -4.74 -18.29 6.01
CA PHE A 271 -4.50 -16.88 5.73
C PHE A 271 -3.08 -16.46 6.11
N LEU A 272 -2.58 -16.89 7.27
CA LEU A 272 -1.21 -16.66 7.71
C LEU A 272 -0.19 -17.22 6.72
N GLU A 273 -0.44 -18.40 6.16
CA GLU A 273 0.42 -19.00 5.13
C GLU A 273 0.44 -18.17 3.84
N ALA A 274 -0.73 -17.75 3.34
CA ALA A 274 -0.84 -16.90 2.16
C ALA A 274 -0.08 -15.58 2.33
N ILE A 275 -0.27 -14.92 3.48
CA ILE A 275 0.44 -13.67 3.83
C ILE A 275 1.95 -13.90 3.94
N THR A 276 2.36 -15.00 4.62
CA THR A 276 3.79 -15.33 4.77
C THR A 276 4.47 -15.50 3.42
N ARG A 277 3.87 -16.24 2.50
CA ARG A 277 4.41 -16.47 1.14
C ARG A 277 4.49 -15.16 0.35
N SER A 278 3.43 -14.36 0.38
CA SER A 278 3.36 -13.10 -0.35
C SER A 278 4.41 -12.10 0.15
N VAL A 279 4.52 -11.90 1.47
CA VAL A 279 5.49 -10.98 2.06
C VAL A 279 6.93 -11.44 1.80
N ARG A 280 7.24 -12.73 1.93
CA ARG A 280 8.56 -13.28 1.60
C ARG A 280 8.93 -13.04 0.12
N ALA A 281 7.99 -13.26 -0.80
CA ALA A 281 8.20 -13.02 -2.22
C ALA A 281 8.47 -11.55 -2.53
N VAL A 282 7.71 -10.65 -1.90
CA VAL A 282 7.90 -9.19 -2.01
C VAL A 282 9.27 -8.75 -1.48
N ILE A 283 9.68 -9.25 -0.31
CA ILE A 283 11.00 -8.95 0.28
C ILE A 283 12.12 -9.44 -0.64
N ALA A 284 12.02 -10.67 -1.16
CA ALA A 284 13.01 -11.23 -2.07
C ALA A 284 13.15 -10.44 -3.38
N ARG A 285 12.10 -9.75 -3.81
CA ARG A 285 12.05 -8.97 -5.06
C ARG A 285 12.29 -7.47 -4.85
N GLY A 286 12.29 -6.96 -3.61
CA GLY A 286 12.37 -5.52 -3.30
C GLY A 286 11.14 -4.74 -3.77
N GLN A 287 9.96 -5.35 -3.66
CA GLN A 287 8.67 -4.86 -4.14
C GLN A 287 7.83 -4.21 -3.03
N VAL A 288 6.62 -3.78 -3.39
CA VAL A 288 5.63 -3.22 -2.46
C VAL A 288 4.57 -4.26 -2.12
N PHE A 289 4.14 -4.27 -0.86
CA PHE A 289 3.01 -5.04 -0.36
C PHE A 289 2.08 -4.12 0.45
N ASP A 290 0.80 -4.06 0.11
CA ASP A 290 -0.23 -3.34 0.88
C ASP A 290 -1.21 -4.35 1.49
N PHE A 291 -1.00 -4.72 2.75
CA PHE A 291 -1.93 -5.56 3.49
C PHE A 291 -3.22 -4.80 3.77
N LEU A 292 -4.32 -5.23 3.17
CA LEU A 292 -5.67 -4.72 3.45
C LEU A 292 -6.40 -5.65 4.40
N ALA A 293 -7.00 -5.09 5.45
CA ALA A 293 -7.97 -5.79 6.28
C ALA A 293 -8.96 -4.82 6.96
N HIS A 294 -9.97 -5.39 7.63
CA HIS A 294 -11.01 -4.65 8.35
C HIS A 294 -10.97 -5.03 9.83
N PRO A 295 -10.80 -4.09 10.76
CA PRO A 295 -10.80 -4.38 12.20
C PRO A 295 -12.03 -5.15 12.66
N SER A 296 -13.21 -4.83 12.11
CA SER A 296 -14.47 -5.54 12.41
C SER A 296 -14.47 -7.03 12.01
N CYS A 297 -13.66 -7.40 11.01
CA CYS A 297 -13.43 -8.79 10.64
C CYS A 297 -12.35 -9.42 11.52
N LEU A 298 -11.20 -8.73 11.65
CA LEU A 298 -10.05 -9.29 12.36
C LEU A 298 -10.30 -9.47 13.86
N VAL A 299 -11.13 -8.63 14.50
CA VAL A 299 -11.47 -8.82 15.92
C VAL A 299 -12.15 -10.16 16.19
N VAL A 300 -12.78 -10.76 15.16
CA VAL A 300 -13.43 -12.08 15.23
C VAL A 300 -12.51 -13.19 14.76
N GLU A 301 -11.85 -13.01 13.63
CA GLU A 301 -11.09 -14.08 12.95
C GLU A 301 -9.62 -14.13 13.39
N ASP A 302 -9.07 -13.01 13.85
CA ASP A 302 -7.69 -12.89 14.33
C ASP A 302 -7.59 -11.94 15.55
N PRO A 303 -8.29 -12.22 16.67
CA PRO A 303 -8.35 -11.34 17.83
C PRO A 303 -6.99 -11.06 18.48
N GLU A 304 -6.03 -11.97 18.29
CA GLU A 304 -4.65 -11.86 18.81
C GLU A 304 -3.70 -11.14 17.84
N MET A 305 -4.19 -10.63 16.70
CA MET A 305 -3.39 -9.89 15.69
C MET A 305 -2.21 -10.69 15.13
N LYS A 306 -2.35 -12.03 15.04
CA LYS A 306 -1.29 -12.93 14.53
C LYS A 306 -0.84 -12.57 13.13
N THR A 307 -1.78 -12.10 12.27
CA THR A 307 -1.46 -11.67 10.90
C THR A 307 -0.55 -10.44 10.90
N ILE A 308 -0.89 -9.41 11.68
CA ILE A 308 -0.09 -8.19 11.81
C ILE A 308 1.28 -8.53 12.40
N GLN A 309 1.32 -9.32 13.48
CA GLN A 309 2.57 -9.77 14.11
C GLN A 309 3.44 -10.54 13.10
N ARG A 310 2.87 -11.46 12.33
CA ARG A 310 3.58 -12.24 11.31
C ARG A 310 4.22 -11.34 10.24
N ILE A 311 3.52 -10.33 9.75
CA ILE A 311 4.08 -9.36 8.79
C ILE A 311 5.27 -8.64 9.42
N MET A 312 5.12 -8.16 10.65
CA MET A 312 6.19 -7.45 11.36
C MET A 312 7.41 -8.33 11.63
N ASP A 313 7.21 -9.59 11.99
CA ASP A 313 8.30 -10.55 12.21
C ASP A 313 9.08 -10.80 10.92
N LEU A 314 8.39 -11.03 9.80
CA LEU A 314 9.02 -11.20 8.48
C LEU A 314 9.84 -9.99 8.04
N VAL A 315 9.36 -8.77 8.36
CA VAL A 315 10.11 -7.54 8.05
C VAL A 315 11.31 -7.40 8.98
N ALA A 316 11.17 -7.69 10.27
CA ALA A 316 12.28 -7.67 11.23
C ALA A 316 13.38 -8.68 10.84
N ASP A 317 13.01 -9.90 10.47
CA ASP A 317 13.94 -10.93 9.98
C ASP A 317 14.65 -10.54 8.68
N ALA A 318 14.02 -9.70 7.87
CA ALA A 318 14.62 -9.20 6.65
C ALA A 318 15.69 -8.11 6.88
N GLY A 319 15.70 -7.45 8.04
CA GLY A 319 16.61 -6.36 8.37
C GLY A 319 16.50 -5.21 7.34
N ASP A 320 17.65 -4.76 6.83
CA ASP A 320 17.70 -3.64 5.89
C ASP A 320 17.02 -3.88 4.53
N ARG A 321 16.59 -5.11 4.24
CA ARG A 321 15.92 -5.47 2.97
C ARG A 321 14.45 -5.09 2.92
N ALA A 322 13.82 -4.78 4.06
CA ALA A 322 12.41 -4.43 4.13
C ALA A 322 12.14 -3.37 5.21
N GLU A 323 11.00 -2.68 5.08
CA GLU A 323 10.52 -1.71 6.07
C GLU A 323 9.00 -1.67 6.09
N ILE A 324 8.43 -1.29 7.25
CA ILE A 324 6.99 -1.03 7.38
C ILE A 324 6.76 0.48 7.29
N VAL A 325 5.97 0.90 6.30
CA VAL A 325 5.71 2.32 5.99
C VAL A 325 4.25 2.59 5.65
N GLY A 326 3.84 3.86 5.70
CA GLY A 326 2.53 4.28 5.20
C GLY A 326 2.51 4.35 3.67
N LEU A 327 1.29 4.34 3.09
CA LEU A 327 1.11 4.43 1.63
C LEU A 327 1.61 5.76 1.04
N ASP A 328 1.57 6.83 1.82
CA ASP A 328 2.15 8.14 1.45
C ASP A 328 3.67 8.07 1.19
N THR A 329 4.37 7.24 1.95
CA THR A 329 5.81 6.97 1.74
C THR A 329 6.03 6.13 0.49
N ILE A 330 5.18 5.13 0.24
CA ILE A 330 5.19 4.34 -0.99
C ILE A 330 4.91 5.23 -2.21
N ALA A 331 3.95 6.15 -2.12
CA ALA A 331 3.63 7.09 -3.20
C ALA A 331 4.84 7.92 -3.65
N LYS A 332 5.68 8.36 -2.71
CA LYS A 332 6.90 9.14 -3.00
C LYS A 332 7.94 8.38 -3.83
N ARG A 333 7.90 7.03 -3.80
CA ARG A 333 8.82 6.16 -4.55
C ARG A 333 8.43 6.04 -6.03
N VAL A 334 7.19 6.36 -6.39
CA VAL A 334 6.70 6.25 -7.77
C VAL A 334 7.31 7.36 -8.63
N PRO A 335 8.05 7.02 -9.71
CA PRO A 335 8.71 8.02 -10.53
C PRO A 335 7.73 9.06 -11.10
N PRO A 336 8.20 10.30 -11.32
CA PRO A 336 7.40 11.28 -12.04
C PRO A 336 7.17 10.83 -13.49
N LEU A 337 6.15 11.40 -14.15
CA LEU A 337 5.97 11.20 -15.57
C LEU A 337 7.24 11.66 -16.32
N LYS A 338 7.74 10.83 -17.21
CA LYS A 338 8.79 11.27 -18.12
C LYS A 338 8.19 12.36 -19.02
N ARG A 339 8.76 13.53 -19.00
CA ARG A 339 8.43 14.64 -19.91
C ARG A 339 8.88 14.31 -21.32
#